data_9e92e1ac3f01a3059fd8ab5201ef7958
#
_entry.id   9e92e1ac3f01a3059fd8ab5201ef7958
#
_cell.length_a   1.000
_cell.length_b   1.000
_cell.length_c   1.000
_cell.angle_alpha   90.00
_cell.angle_beta   90.00
_cell.angle_gamma   90.00
#
_symmetry.space_group_name_H-M   'P 1'
#
loop_
_entity.id
_entity.type
_entity.pdbx_description
1 polymer ?
#
loop_
_entity_poly.entity_id
_entity_poly.type
_entity_poly.pdbx_seq_one_letter_code
_entity_poly.pdbx_strand_id
1 'polypeptide(L)'
;MGQTFLLTFLACFAAASAALLPAGGLPLRKYARTGITRTALDDYVDKPDNNYEFNIVREEEGLGFTAIFVNMTSQQWLTPQLVSRSIWFHGLVIMIPHKIVDDEHAFLYITGGGNDNPDNIFCKLTDEDCALGGALALASGTVSAVLFQIPNAHIVFTEDPSQKRRSEDAIIAWTWFHFINNPQDSEWLLRLPMTKASVRAMDTVQAVINKRLGKNIEKFCVAGASKRGWTTWTTTIVDSRVIGSIPMVMDLLNFVNSTHHHFRALGGWTFAFSDYYQLNFTGELDNPGTQLMADIIDPYNYKDRLTMPMMLMTSSGDEFFMPDDSHWYFKELIQPKFMRVVGNAEHSLAEHLLQEVVHCASASPEYYSHVLRAGGKHCRVLQALSHRHAAASVLLGTRPRQGYNYCQLH
;
A
#
# COMPACT_ATOMS: atom_id res chain seq x y z
N MET A 1 -34.50 -69.39 20.84
CA MET A 1 -34.19 -68.33 21.83
C MET A 1 -32.88 -67.70 21.37
N GLY A 2 -32.93 -66.64 20.68
CA GLY A 2 -31.77 -65.88 20.25
C GLY A 2 -32.22 -64.47 20.00
N GLN A 3 -31.84 -63.58 20.90
CA GLN A 3 -32.13 -62.14 20.76
C GLN A 3 -31.07 -61.50 19.88
N THR A 4 -31.54 -60.96 18.77
CA THR A 4 -30.77 -60.16 17.83
C THR A 4 -30.72 -58.74 18.40
N PHE A 5 -29.53 -58.26 18.73
CA PHE A 5 -29.29 -56.85 19.03
C PHE A 5 -29.13 -56.08 17.74
N LEU A 6 -30.11 -55.22 17.47
CA LEU A 6 -30.09 -54.27 16.36
C LEU A 6 -29.44 -52.97 16.85
N LEU A 7 -28.17 -52.72 16.47
CA LEU A 7 -27.50 -51.44 16.67
C LEU A 7 -27.96 -50.47 15.59
N THR A 8 -28.86 -49.58 16.00
CA THR A 8 -29.29 -48.46 15.16
C THR A 8 -28.24 -47.34 15.26
N PHE A 9 -27.44 -47.16 14.23
CA PHE A 9 -26.62 -45.95 14.06
C PHE A 9 -27.54 -44.79 13.67
N LEU A 10 -27.78 -43.86 14.61
CA LEU A 10 -28.36 -42.55 14.33
C LEU A 10 -27.26 -41.73 13.68
N ALA A 11 -27.27 -41.58 12.35
CA ALA A 11 -26.55 -40.56 11.65
C ALA A 11 -27.29 -39.23 11.87
N CYS A 12 -26.78 -38.39 12.75
CA CYS A 12 -27.18 -36.99 12.84
C CYS A 12 -26.67 -36.27 11.59
N PHE A 13 -27.50 -36.19 10.58
CA PHE A 13 -27.37 -35.16 9.54
C PHE A 13 -27.73 -33.84 10.19
N ALA A 14 -26.73 -33.09 10.63
CA ALA A 14 -26.86 -31.67 10.85
C ALA A 14 -27.11 -31.02 9.49
N ALA A 15 -28.36 -30.82 9.15
CA ALA A 15 -28.76 -29.93 8.09
C ALA A 15 -28.24 -28.54 8.48
N ALA A 16 -27.14 -28.12 7.88
CA ALA A 16 -26.73 -26.73 7.90
C ALA A 16 -27.83 -25.97 7.16
N SER A 17 -28.79 -25.47 7.90
CA SER A 17 -29.70 -24.42 7.41
C SER A 17 -28.81 -23.27 6.98
N ALA A 18 -28.63 -23.11 5.66
CA ALA A 18 -28.18 -21.86 5.10
C ALA A 18 -29.22 -20.81 5.50
N ALA A 19 -28.99 -20.16 6.64
CA ALA A 19 -29.73 -18.99 7.01
C ALA A 19 -29.51 -18.00 5.88
N LEU A 20 -30.56 -17.74 5.12
CA LEU A 20 -30.66 -16.58 4.24
C LEU A 20 -30.32 -15.38 5.12
N LEU A 21 -29.12 -14.84 4.95
CA LEU A 21 -28.73 -13.59 5.59
C LEU A 21 -29.77 -12.55 5.17
N PRO A 22 -30.37 -11.84 6.13
CA PRO A 22 -31.19 -10.70 5.77
C PRO A 22 -30.34 -9.74 4.93
N ALA A 23 -30.95 -8.90 4.13
CA ALA A 23 -30.33 -7.89 3.25
C ALA A 23 -29.57 -6.79 4.06
N GLY A 24 -28.73 -7.21 4.97
CA GLY A 24 -27.72 -6.43 5.71
C GLY A 24 -26.37 -6.87 5.20
N GLY A 25 -25.58 -5.92 4.70
CA GLY A 25 -24.25 -6.17 4.12
C GLY A 25 -23.35 -7.01 5.04
N LEU A 26 -22.27 -7.55 4.45
CA LEU A 26 -21.24 -8.27 5.18
C LEU A 26 -20.82 -7.51 6.45
N PRO A 27 -20.54 -8.20 7.58
CA PRO A 27 -20.08 -7.54 8.79
C PRO A 27 -18.81 -6.75 8.49
N LEU A 28 -18.79 -5.48 8.90
CA LEU A 28 -17.66 -4.61 8.68
C LEU A 28 -16.44 -5.16 9.43
N ARG A 29 -15.29 -5.09 8.78
CA ARG A 29 -13.98 -5.33 9.40
C ARG A 29 -13.80 -4.36 10.58
N LYS A 30 -13.12 -4.80 11.63
CA LYS A 30 -12.90 -4.01 12.89
C LYS A 30 -12.42 -2.58 12.63
N TYR A 31 -11.58 -2.39 11.63
CA TYR A 31 -10.96 -1.10 11.29
C TYR A 31 -11.49 -0.50 9.98
N ALA A 32 -12.58 -1.02 9.45
CA ALA A 32 -13.26 -0.38 8.33
C ALA A 32 -13.73 1.03 8.73
N ARG A 33 -13.72 1.96 7.77
CA ARG A 33 -14.31 3.28 8.01
C ARG A 33 -15.82 3.19 8.09
N THR A 34 -16.39 3.93 9.02
CA THR A 34 -17.84 4.00 9.25
C THR A 34 -18.38 5.38 8.89
N GLY A 35 -19.68 5.47 8.65
CA GLY A 35 -20.32 6.74 8.29
C GLY A 35 -20.01 7.25 6.89
N ILE A 36 -19.59 6.38 5.99
CA ILE A 36 -19.22 6.66 4.61
C ILE A 36 -20.16 5.96 3.63
N THR A 37 -20.29 6.49 2.42
CA THR A 37 -20.85 5.74 1.29
C THR A 37 -19.84 4.68 0.85
N ARG A 38 -20.23 3.41 0.91
CA ARG A 38 -19.35 2.29 0.54
C ARG A 38 -19.27 2.17 -0.99
N THR A 39 -18.13 1.66 -1.42
CA THR A 39 -17.83 1.38 -2.84
C THR A 39 -17.32 -0.06 -2.99
N ALA A 40 -17.15 -0.51 -4.24
CA ALA A 40 -16.58 -1.83 -4.52
C ALA A 40 -15.19 -2.03 -3.90
N LEU A 41 -14.40 -0.96 -3.72
CA LEU A 41 -13.12 -1.00 -3.01
C LEU A 41 -13.31 -1.40 -1.54
N ASP A 42 -14.25 -0.78 -0.84
CA ASP A 42 -14.54 -1.11 0.56
C ASP A 42 -15.02 -2.55 0.70
N ASP A 43 -15.96 -2.95 -0.17
CA ASP A 43 -16.57 -4.27 -0.13
C ASP A 43 -15.55 -5.38 -0.39
N TYR A 44 -14.63 -5.16 -1.35
CA TYR A 44 -13.56 -6.11 -1.62
C TYR A 44 -12.60 -6.25 -0.44
N VAL A 45 -12.15 -5.14 0.13
CA VAL A 45 -11.20 -5.16 1.25
C VAL A 45 -11.82 -5.81 2.49
N ASP A 46 -13.10 -5.55 2.76
CA ASP A 46 -13.79 -6.10 3.91
C ASP A 46 -14.27 -7.54 3.70
N LYS A 47 -14.32 -8.04 2.44
CA LYS A 47 -14.72 -9.42 2.13
C LYS A 47 -13.86 -10.41 2.90
N PRO A 48 -14.45 -11.30 3.72
CA PRO A 48 -13.71 -12.33 4.43
C PRO A 48 -12.90 -13.21 3.47
N ASP A 49 -11.72 -13.62 3.90
CA ASP A 49 -10.85 -14.51 3.13
C ASP A 49 -10.15 -15.49 4.07
N ASN A 50 -10.42 -16.78 3.87
CA ASN A 50 -9.88 -17.85 4.70
C ASN A 50 -8.43 -18.22 4.36
N ASN A 51 -7.86 -17.62 3.31
CA ASN A 51 -6.46 -17.85 2.93
C ASN A 51 -5.50 -16.94 3.69
N TYR A 52 -6.01 -15.94 4.42
CA TYR A 52 -5.13 -15.08 5.20
C TYR A 52 -4.47 -15.84 6.33
N GLU A 53 -3.15 -15.93 6.22
CA GLU A 53 -2.29 -16.55 7.23
C GLU A 53 -0.90 -15.93 7.21
N PHE A 54 -0.12 -16.14 8.27
CA PHE A 54 1.27 -15.73 8.31
C PHE A 54 2.11 -16.62 9.23
N ASN A 55 3.39 -16.71 8.95
CA ASN A 55 4.37 -17.39 9.79
C ASN A 55 5.69 -16.62 9.86
N ILE A 56 6.30 -16.59 11.02
CA ILE A 56 7.64 -16.03 11.19
C ILE A 56 8.64 -17.06 10.63
N VAL A 57 9.47 -16.61 9.68
CA VAL A 57 10.46 -17.46 9.00
C VAL A 57 11.80 -17.42 9.73
N ARG A 58 12.25 -16.21 10.11
CA ARG A 58 13.53 -15.98 10.81
C ARG A 58 13.56 -14.61 11.46
N GLU A 59 14.53 -14.41 12.32
CA GLU A 59 14.88 -13.11 12.90
C GLU A 59 16.36 -12.82 12.59
N GLU A 60 16.70 -11.56 12.36
CA GLU A 60 18.07 -11.10 12.12
C GLU A 60 18.33 -9.83 12.92
N GLU A 61 19.55 -9.72 13.48
CA GLU A 61 19.97 -8.49 14.14
C GLU A 61 20.49 -7.49 13.12
N GLY A 62 19.90 -6.31 13.12
CA GLY A 62 20.35 -5.14 12.38
C GLY A 62 21.11 -4.18 13.29
N LEU A 63 21.55 -3.06 12.73
CA LEU A 63 22.24 -2.02 13.48
C LEU A 63 21.24 -1.24 14.35
N GLY A 64 21.01 -1.68 15.60
CA GLY A 64 20.13 -1.04 16.56
C GLY A 64 18.64 -1.42 16.46
N PHE A 65 18.32 -2.46 15.73
CA PHE A 65 16.99 -3.05 15.63
C PHE A 65 17.06 -4.56 15.40
N THR A 66 16.00 -5.27 15.73
CA THR A 66 15.78 -6.66 15.35
C THR A 66 14.77 -6.71 14.20
N ALA A 67 15.10 -7.39 13.11
CA ALA A 67 14.23 -7.62 11.97
C ALA A 67 13.57 -9.00 12.06
N ILE A 68 12.24 -9.04 11.96
CA ILE A 68 11.44 -10.27 11.93
C ILE A 68 10.93 -10.46 10.50
N PHE A 69 11.31 -11.58 9.88
CA PHE A 69 10.91 -11.94 8.52
C PHE A 69 9.67 -12.84 8.56
N VAL A 70 8.61 -12.37 7.96
CA VAL A 70 7.29 -13.01 7.99
C VAL A 70 6.85 -13.35 6.57
N ASN A 71 6.54 -14.61 6.32
CA ASN A 71 5.83 -15.02 5.12
C ASN A 71 4.32 -14.85 5.39
N MET A 72 3.65 -14.04 4.58
CA MET A 72 2.25 -13.70 4.74
C MET A 72 1.47 -14.04 3.46
N THR A 73 0.45 -14.87 3.57
CA THR A 73 -0.58 -15.01 2.55
C THR A 73 -1.68 -13.99 2.84
N SER A 74 -1.94 -13.08 1.91
CA SER A 74 -2.90 -12.00 2.17
C SER A 74 -4.33 -12.38 1.80
N GLN A 75 -4.53 -13.12 0.72
CA GLN A 75 -5.83 -13.40 0.13
C GLN A 75 -5.78 -14.36 -1.06
N GLN A 76 -6.96 -14.77 -1.49
CA GLN A 76 -7.15 -15.26 -2.86
C GLN A 76 -7.72 -14.11 -3.72
N TRP A 77 -7.06 -13.80 -4.82
CA TRP A 77 -7.55 -12.88 -5.86
C TRP A 77 -7.93 -13.64 -7.11
N LEU A 78 -9.18 -13.43 -7.57
CA LEU A 78 -9.78 -14.19 -8.65
C LEU A 78 -9.73 -15.71 -8.37
N THR A 79 -9.75 -16.54 -9.43
CA THR A 79 -9.72 -17.99 -9.29
C THR A 79 -8.55 -18.58 -10.06
N PRO A 80 -8.09 -19.81 -9.70
CA PRO A 80 -7.05 -20.51 -10.47
C PRO A 80 -7.39 -20.75 -11.94
N GLN A 81 -8.70 -20.70 -12.30
CA GLN A 81 -9.16 -20.80 -13.68
C GLN A 81 -8.96 -19.53 -14.47
N LEU A 82 -8.88 -18.37 -13.82
CA LEU A 82 -8.74 -17.06 -14.44
C LEU A 82 -7.30 -16.56 -14.46
N VAL A 83 -6.52 -16.92 -13.45
CA VAL A 83 -5.14 -16.42 -13.29
C VAL A 83 -4.19 -17.53 -12.83
N SER A 84 -2.96 -17.48 -13.31
CA SER A 84 -1.93 -18.45 -12.93
C SER A 84 -1.50 -18.35 -11.45
N ARG A 85 -1.82 -17.25 -10.78
CA ARG A 85 -1.50 -17.00 -9.38
C ARG A 85 -2.66 -16.30 -8.67
N SER A 86 -3.57 -17.09 -8.15
CA SER A 86 -4.73 -16.61 -7.41
C SER A 86 -4.43 -16.38 -5.92
N ILE A 87 -3.60 -17.20 -5.30
CA ILE A 87 -3.17 -17.03 -3.90
C ILE A 87 -1.99 -16.06 -3.85
N TRP A 88 -2.17 -14.97 -3.13
CA TRP A 88 -1.15 -13.93 -2.99
C TRP A 88 -0.37 -14.09 -1.71
N PHE A 89 0.94 -14.22 -1.84
CA PHE A 89 1.86 -14.28 -0.71
C PHE A 89 2.94 -13.19 -0.80
N HIS A 90 3.43 -12.76 0.34
CA HIS A 90 4.31 -11.61 0.49
C HIS A 90 5.39 -11.87 1.51
N GLY A 91 6.56 -11.30 1.28
CA GLY A 91 7.51 -11.02 2.33
C GLY A 91 7.05 -9.80 3.12
N LEU A 92 7.03 -9.91 4.45
CA LEU A 92 6.82 -8.78 5.35
C LEU A 92 7.99 -8.76 6.32
N VAL A 93 8.77 -7.67 6.33
CA VAL A 93 9.90 -7.53 7.25
C VAL A 93 9.55 -6.49 8.30
N ILE A 94 9.44 -6.91 9.56
CA ILE A 94 9.05 -6.05 10.69
C ILE A 94 10.32 -5.73 11.47
N MET A 95 10.64 -4.45 11.61
CA MET A 95 11.84 -3.94 12.29
C MET A 95 11.46 -3.31 13.61
N ILE A 96 11.97 -3.86 14.69
CA ILE A 96 11.73 -3.44 16.06
C ILE A 96 12.99 -2.74 16.57
N PRO A 97 12.99 -1.41 16.80
CA PRO A 97 14.15 -0.72 17.31
C PRO A 97 14.44 -1.20 18.74
N HIS A 98 15.74 -1.38 19.09
CA HIS A 98 16.12 -1.80 20.46
C HIS A 98 15.67 -0.80 21.52
N LYS A 99 15.51 0.45 21.15
CA LYS A 99 14.92 1.49 22.00
C LYS A 99 13.58 1.93 21.40
N ILE A 100 12.50 1.33 21.85
CA ILE A 100 11.14 1.75 21.52
C ILE A 100 10.83 3.04 22.31
N VAL A 101 10.42 4.07 21.57
CA VAL A 101 9.99 5.36 22.13
C VAL A 101 8.47 5.49 22.09
N ASP A 102 7.86 4.90 21.07
CA ASP A 102 6.43 4.86 20.87
C ASP A 102 6.02 3.45 20.46
N ASP A 103 5.15 2.85 21.24
CA ASP A 103 4.69 1.46 21.09
C ASP A 103 3.22 1.34 20.66
N GLU A 104 2.57 2.48 20.36
CA GLU A 104 1.21 2.55 19.85
C GLU A 104 1.17 2.75 18.32
N HIS A 105 2.26 3.24 17.71
CA HIS A 105 2.34 3.58 16.28
C HIS A 105 3.37 2.72 15.53
N ALA A 106 3.12 2.53 14.23
CA ALA A 106 4.09 1.90 13.33
C ALA A 106 4.10 2.56 11.95
N PHE A 107 5.18 2.33 11.20
CA PHE A 107 5.25 2.61 9.77
C PHE A 107 4.97 1.35 8.97
N LEU A 108 4.31 1.50 7.82
CA LEU A 108 4.22 0.48 6.79
C LEU A 108 4.70 1.08 5.46
N TYR A 109 5.81 0.59 4.96
CA TYR A 109 6.31 0.88 3.63
C TYR A 109 5.89 -0.22 2.66
N ILE A 110 5.22 0.16 1.58
CA ILE A 110 4.66 -0.76 0.58
C ILE A 110 5.57 -0.74 -0.63
N THR A 111 6.13 -1.89 -1.00
CA THR A 111 7.07 -2.00 -2.12
C THR A 111 6.75 -3.15 -3.07
N GLY A 112 7.53 -3.27 -4.13
CA GLY A 112 7.41 -4.27 -5.17
C GLY A 112 8.10 -5.58 -4.86
N GLY A 113 8.56 -6.21 -5.91
CA GLY A 113 9.29 -7.48 -5.89
C GLY A 113 8.55 -8.61 -6.59
N GLY A 114 9.32 -9.54 -7.13
CA GLY A 114 8.79 -10.75 -7.75
C GLY A 114 8.57 -11.87 -6.73
N ASN A 115 7.72 -12.81 -7.08
CA ASN A 115 7.45 -14.00 -6.28
C ASN A 115 7.66 -15.30 -7.06
N ASP A 116 8.55 -15.26 -8.04
CA ASP A 116 8.90 -16.44 -8.85
C ASP A 116 9.64 -17.50 -8.04
N ASN A 117 10.42 -17.06 -7.07
CA ASN A 117 11.09 -17.91 -6.12
C ASN A 117 10.55 -17.65 -4.72
N PRO A 118 9.67 -18.52 -4.18
CA PRO A 118 9.11 -18.37 -2.84
C PRO A 118 10.16 -18.35 -1.72
N ASP A 119 11.34 -18.91 -1.96
CA ASP A 119 12.43 -18.93 -0.99
C ASP A 119 13.21 -17.60 -0.94
N ASN A 120 12.98 -16.71 -1.91
CA ASN A 120 13.67 -15.44 -2.05
C ASN A 120 12.71 -14.25 -2.21
N ILE A 121 11.75 -14.15 -1.31
CA ILE A 121 10.75 -13.07 -1.28
C ILE A 121 11.14 -11.91 -0.36
N PHE A 122 12.27 -12.02 0.31
CA PHE A 122 12.76 -11.03 1.27
C PHE A 122 13.98 -10.27 0.76
N CYS A 123 14.11 -9.04 1.20
CA CYS A 123 15.33 -8.24 1.04
C CYS A 123 16.46 -8.73 1.99
N LYS A 124 17.69 -8.33 1.70
CA LYS A 124 18.73 -8.23 2.71
C LYS A 124 18.54 -6.92 3.49
N LEU A 125 18.98 -6.88 4.74
CA LEU A 125 18.87 -5.66 5.56
C LEU A 125 19.63 -4.45 4.98
N THR A 126 20.57 -4.71 4.05
CA THR A 126 21.34 -3.69 3.33
C THR A 126 20.70 -3.22 2.01
N ASP A 127 19.69 -3.92 1.53
CA ASP A 127 18.99 -3.52 0.31
C ASP A 127 18.12 -2.29 0.61
N GLU A 128 17.90 -1.44 -0.38
CA GLU A 128 17.31 -0.10 -0.25
C GLU A 128 16.00 -0.08 0.58
N ASP A 129 15.04 -0.92 0.26
CA ASP A 129 13.74 -0.97 0.95
C ASP A 129 13.89 -1.39 2.43
N CYS A 130 14.71 -2.40 2.71
CA CYS A 130 14.95 -2.84 4.07
C CYS A 130 15.80 -1.82 4.87
N ALA A 131 16.76 -1.18 4.22
CA ALA A 131 17.54 -0.10 4.83
C ALA A 131 16.64 1.09 5.18
N LEU A 132 15.69 1.44 4.30
CA LEU A 132 14.67 2.46 4.56
C LEU A 132 13.81 2.09 5.77
N GLY A 133 13.30 0.84 5.83
CA GLY A 133 12.54 0.36 6.97
C GLY A 133 13.33 0.42 8.29
N GLY A 134 14.60 0.00 8.28
CA GLY A 134 15.51 0.11 9.42
C GLY A 134 15.75 1.55 9.85
N ALA A 135 15.99 2.46 8.89
CA ALA A 135 16.18 3.88 9.15
C ALA A 135 14.92 4.53 9.76
N LEU A 136 13.73 4.20 9.25
CA LEU A 136 12.47 4.65 9.82
C LEU A 136 12.30 4.18 11.26
N ALA A 137 12.57 2.90 11.55
CA ALA A 137 12.49 2.36 12.91
C ALA A 137 13.45 3.08 13.87
N LEU A 138 14.70 3.27 13.47
CA LEU A 138 15.71 3.92 14.30
C LEU A 138 15.45 5.40 14.51
N ALA A 139 15.06 6.09 13.44
CA ALA A 139 14.84 7.53 13.46
C ALA A 139 13.61 7.88 14.28
N SER A 140 12.54 7.11 14.18
CA SER A 140 11.29 7.35 14.92
C SER A 140 11.27 6.72 16.32
N GLY A 141 12.01 5.63 16.54
CA GLY A 141 11.88 4.81 17.75
C GLY A 141 10.56 4.04 17.81
N THR A 142 9.91 3.82 16.66
CA THR A 142 8.70 2.99 16.54
C THR A 142 8.98 1.75 15.71
N VAL A 143 8.04 0.81 15.74
CA VAL A 143 8.06 -0.32 14.81
C VAL A 143 7.90 0.21 13.37
N SER A 144 8.68 -0.34 12.44
CA SER A 144 8.44 -0.18 11.01
C SER A 144 8.28 -1.53 10.33
N ALA A 145 7.60 -1.56 9.21
CA ALA A 145 7.43 -2.77 8.42
C ALA A 145 7.55 -2.46 6.93
N VAL A 146 8.12 -3.39 6.18
CA VAL A 146 8.24 -3.33 4.72
C VAL A 146 7.48 -4.50 4.12
N LEU A 147 6.47 -4.18 3.30
CA LEU A 147 5.62 -5.15 2.62
C LEU A 147 6.06 -5.29 1.16
N PHE A 148 6.45 -6.50 0.78
CA PHE A 148 6.94 -6.83 -0.56
C PHE A 148 5.87 -7.45 -1.46
N GLN A 149 6.18 -7.59 -2.75
CA GLN A 149 5.35 -8.20 -3.80
C GLN A 149 3.98 -7.55 -3.95
N ILE A 150 3.92 -6.22 -4.00
CA ILE A 150 2.73 -5.45 -4.31
C ILE A 150 2.90 -4.77 -5.70
N PRO A 151 2.22 -5.28 -6.77
CA PRO A 151 1.34 -6.44 -6.82
C PRO A 151 2.11 -7.77 -6.75
N ASN A 152 1.36 -8.85 -6.52
CA ASN A 152 1.91 -10.21 -6.50
C ASN A 152 2.17 -10.68 -7.94
N ALA A 153 3.37 -10.48 -8.45
CA ALA A 153 3.76 -10.72 -9.84
C ALA A 153 4.77 -11.88 -9.96
N HIS A 154 4.80 -12.63 -11.06
CA HIS A 154 4.13 -12.43 -12.34
C HIS A 154 2.81 -13.20 -12.42
N ILE A 155 1.92 -12.74 -13.33
CA ILE A 155 0.61 -13.36 -13.55
C ILE A 155 0.41 -13.59 -15.05
N VAL A 156 -0.16 -14.76 -15.41
CA VAL A 156 -0.73 -15.06 -16.71
C VAL A 156 -2.25 -15.10 -16.54
N PHE A 157 -2.97 -14.39 -17.37
CA PHE A 157 -4.44 -14.42 -17.41
C PHE A 157 -4.90 -15.44 -18.44
N THR A 158 -5.80 -16.32 -18.05
CA THR A 158 -6.28 -17.41 -18.94
C THR A 158 -7.02 -16.85 -20.16
N GLU A 159 -7.71 -15.72 -19.99
CA GLU A 159 -8.44 -15.06 -21.06
C GLU A 159 -7.55 -14.22 -22.00
N ASP A 160 -6.27 -14.03 -21.66
CA ASP A 160 -5.33 -13.33 -22.52
C ASP A 160 -4.88 -14.22 -23.66
N PRO A 161 -5.30 -13.95 -24.94
CA PRO A 161 -4.92 -14.79 -26.07
C PRO A 161 -3.40 -14.86 -26.28
N SER A 162 -2.66 -13.86 -25.83
CA SER A 162 -1.20 -13.81 -25.94
C SER A 162 -0.50 -14.69 -24.90
N GLN A 163 -1.21 -15.13 -23.86
CA GLN A 163 -0.66 -15.85 -22.71
C GLN A 163 0.58 -15.16 -22.12
N LYS A 164 0.62 -13.82 -22.26
CA LYS A 164 1.76 -13.02 -21.80
C LYS A 164 1.89 -13.13 -20.28
N ARG A 165 3.10 -13.42 -19.82
CA ARG A 165 3.46 -13.36 -18.41
C ARG A 165 3.65 -11.91 -18.01
N ARG A 166 2.63 -11.33 -17.36
CA ARG A 166 2.54 -9.91 -17.02
C ARG A 166 3.08 -9.63 -15.63
N SER A 167 3.71 -8.46 -15.50
CA SER A 167 4.14 -7.89 -14.22
C SER A 167 3.78 -6.42 -14.18
N GLU A 168 3.77 -5.84 -12.99
CA GLU A 168 3.71 -4.40 -12.77
C GLU A 168 2.58 -3.71 -13.57
N ASP A 169 2.92 -2.71 -14.40
CA ASP A 169 1.96 -1.95 -15.20
C ASP A 169 1.24 -2.79 -16.24
N ALA A 170 1.88 -3.83 -16.77
CA ALA A 170 1.23 -4.74 -17.70
C ALA A 170 0.06 -5.52 -17.05
N ILE A 171 0.11 -5.81 -15.73
CA ILE A 171 -1.04 -6.39 -15.03
C ILE A 171 -2.13 -5.32 -14.86
N ILE A 172 -1.77 -4.12 -14.46
CA ILE A 172 -2.72 -3.02 -14.27
C ILE A 172 -3.46 -2.75 -15.58
N ALA A 173 -2.74 -2.56 -16.67
CA ALA A 173 -3.29 -2.28 -17.98
C ALA A 173 -4.26 -3.39 -18.44
N TRP A 174 -3.91 -4.67 -18.22
CA TRP A 174 -4.79 -5.79 -18.54
C TRP A 174 -6.08 -5.77 -17.72
N THR A 175 -6.00 -5.52 -16.42
CA THR A 175 -7.18 -5.48 -15.56
C THR A 175 -8.09 -4.27 -15.86
N TRP A 176 -7.53 -3.16 -16.27
CA TRP A 176 -8.29 -2.00 -16.75
C TRP A 176 -8.99 -2.31 -18.06
N PHE A 177 -8.26 -2.91 -19.03
CA PHE A 177 -8.85 -3.35 -20.29
C PHE A 177 -10.02 -4.32 -20.06
N HIS A 178 -9.86 -5.31 -19.16
CA HIS A 178 -10.93 -6.24 -18.82
C HIS A 178 -12.14 -5.49 -18.25
N PHE A 179 -11.93 -4.62 -17.25
CA PHE A 179 -13.01 -3.92 -16.56
C PHE A 179 -13.78 -2.96 -17.48
N ILE A 180 -13.10 -2.22 -18.35
CA ILE A 180 -13.77 -1.29 -19.28
C ILE A 180 -14.74 -2.04 -20.20
N ASN A 181 -14.37 -3.27 -20.59
CA ASN A 181 -15.23 -4.13 -21.40
C ASN A 181 -16.27 -4.90 -20.58
N ASN A 182 -16.07 -5.04 -19.27
CA ASN A 182 -16.92 -5.78 -18.34
C ASN A 182 -17.08 -5.01 -17.01
N PRO A 183 -17.80 -3.87 -16.99
CA PRO A 183 -17.83 -2.96 -15.84
C PRO A 183 -18.48 -3.53 -14.56
N GLN A 184 -19.15 -4.69 -14.66
CA GLN A 184 -19.69 -5.42 -13.53
C GLN A 184 -18.60 -6.17 -12.72
N ASP A 185 -17.42 -6.40 -13.31
CA ASP A 185 -16.37 -7.25 -12.75
C ASP A 185 -15.34 -6.45 -11.96
N SER A 186 -15.80 -5.65 -10.99
CA SER A 186 -14.92 -4.78 -10.20
C SER A 186 -13.78 -5.52 -9.48
N GLU A 187 -13.97 -6.79 -9.11
CA GLU A 187 -12.93 -7.62 -8.47
C GLU A 187 -11.67 -7.81 -9.35
N TRP A 188 -11.78 -7.59 -10.66
CA TRP A 188 -10.64 -7.64 -11.56
C TRP A 188 -9.66 -6.47 -11.38
N LEU A 189 -10.12 -5.34 -10.88
CA LEU A 189 -9.26 -4.17 -10.69
C LEU A 189 -8.13 -4.45 -9.69
N LEU A 190 -6.91 -4.50 -10.20
CA LEU A 190 -5.72 -4.89 -9.44
C LEU A 190 -5.49 -4.05 -8.18
N ARG A 191 -5.97 -2.81 -8.16
CA ARG A 191 -5.86 -1.92 -6.99
C ARG A 191 -6.55 -2.47 -5.75
N LEU A 192 -7.62 -3.26 -5.93
CA LEU A 192 -8.38 -3.83 -4.83
C LEU A 192 -7.56 -4.86 -4.03
N PRO A 193 -6.99 -5.91 -4.66
CA PRO A 193 -6.15 -6.87 -3.93
C PRO A 193 -4.85 -6.26 -3.42
N MET A 194 -4.24 -5.27 -4.10
CA MET A 194 -3.08 -4.54 -3.58
C MET A 194 -3.42 -3.83 -2.25
N THR A 195 -4.56 -3.17 -2.19
CA THR A 195 -5.05 -2.50 -0.98
C THR A 195 -5.32 -3.49 0.14
N LYS A 196 -6.01 -4.60 -0.15
CA LYS A 196 -6.31 -5.63 0.84
C LYS A 196 -5.05 -6.26 1.41
N ALA A 197 -4.02 -6.51 0.59
CA ALA A 197 -2.74 -7.02 1.06
C ALA A 197 -2.07 -6.07 2.05
N SER A 198 -2.12 -4.76 1.81
CA SER A 198 -1.57 -3.75 2.73
C SER A 198 -2.33 -3.69 4.06
N VAL A 199 -3.65 -3.85 4.02
CA VAL A 199 -4.48 -3.97 5.23
C VAL A 199 -4.12 -5.21 6.03
N ARG A 200 -3.91 -6.37 5.36
CA ARG A 200 -3.47 -7.62 6.00
C ARG A 200 -2.06 -7.51 6.59
N ALA A 201 -1.18 -6.75 5.95
CA ALA A 201 0.14 -6.47 6.53
C ALA A 201 0.03 -5.72 7.87
N MET A 202 -0.85 -4.71 7.97
CA MET A 202 -1.11 -4.03 9.25
C MET A 202 -1.68 -4.99 10.30
N ASP A 203 -2.61 -5.90 9.93
CA ASP A 203 -3.14 -6.93 10.82
C ASP A 203 -2.02 -7.84 11.34
N THR A 204 -1.10 -8.25 10.44
CA THR A 204 0.05 -9.10 10.76
C THR A 204 1.04 -8.40 11.69
N VAL A 205 1.37 -7.13 11.42
CA VAL A 205 2.23 -6.33 12.31
C VAL A 205 1.65 -6.27 13.71
N GLN A 206 0.36 -5.98 13.86
CA GLN A 206 -0.31 -5.95 15.15
C GLN A 206 -0.21 -7.29 15.87
N ALA A 207 -0.49 -8.40 15.18
CA ALA A 207 -0.47 -9.73 15.77
C ALA A 207 0.95 -10.14 16.21
N VAL A 208 1.97 -9.89 15.37
CA VAL A 208 3.37 -10.21 15.67
C VAL A 208 3.87 -9.40 16.85
N ILE A 209 3.64 -8.08 16.86
CA ILE A 209 4.11 -7.20 17.94
C ILE A 209 3.39 -7.50 19.26
N ASN A 210 2.10 -7.75 19.20
CA ASN A 210 1.36 -8.15 20.40
C ASN A 210 1.91 -9.46 21.00
N LYS A 211 2.12 -10.49 20.16
CA LYS A 211 2.68 -11.77 20.59
C LYS A 211 4.12 -11.64 21.12
N ARG A 212 4.93 -10.79 20.49
CA ARG A 212 6.37 -10.68 20.77
C ARG A 212 6.68 -9.79 21.98
N LEU A 213 5.96 -8.69 22.11
CA LEU A 213 6.26 -7.63 23.10
C LEU A 213 5.12 -7.38 24.10
N GLY A 214 3.95 -7.99 23.91
CA GLY A 214 2.75 -7.66 24.68
C GLY A 214 2.26 -6.21 24.43
N LYS A 215 2.68 -5.59 23.30
CA LYS A 215 2.33 -4.23 22.91
C LYS A 215 1.24 -4.24 21.86
N ASN A 216 0.46 -3.17 21.80
CA ASN A 216 -0.65 -3.06 20.87
C ASN A 216 -0.44 -1.86 19.93
N ILE A 217 0.04 -2.12 18.73
CA ILE A 217 0.10 -1.09 17.68
C ILE A 217 -1.33 -0.74 17.28
N GLU A 218 -1.73 0.49 17.43
CA GLU A 218 -3.09 0.97 17.15
C GLU A 218 -3.18 1.72 15.81
N LYS A 219 -2.11 2.43 15.43
CA LYS A 219 -2.11 3.35 14.33
C LYS A 219 -0.89 3.18 13.41
N PHE A 220 -1.08 3.57 12.15
CA PHE A 220 -0.07 3.43 11.12
C PHE A 220 0.13 4.73 10.33
N CYS A 221 1.38 4.99 9.98
CA CYS A 221 1.73 5.86 8.87
C CYS A 221 2.09 4.95 7.68
N VAL A 222 1.45 5.14 6.53
CA VAL A 222 1.67 4.30 5.35
C VAL A 222 2.39 5.09 4.25
N ALA A 223 3.30 4.41 3.55
CA ALA A 223 4.08 5.00 2.47
C ALA A 223 4.30 3.99 1.34
N GLY A 224 4.53 4.48 0.13
CA GLY A 224 4.87 3.66 -1.03
C GLY A 224 5.01 4.52 -2.27
N ALA A 225 5.75 4.02 -3.27
CA ALA A 225 6.08 4.76 -4.47
C ALA A 225 5.33 4.24 -5.71
N SER A 226 5.03 5.12 -6.66
CA SER A 226 4.42 4.77 -7.95
C SER A 226 3.09 4.03 -7.75
N LYS A 227 2.91 2.88 -8.35
CA LYS A 227 1.71 2.04 -8.14
C LYS A 227 1.49 1.66 -6.68
N ARG A 228 2.53 1.64 -5.85
CA ARG A 228 2.44 1.45 -4.39
C ARG A 228 2.08 2.77 -3.68
N GLY A 229 2.39 3.92 -4.28
CA GLY A 229 1.82 5.21 -3.91
C GLY A 229 0.30 5.23 -4.08
N TRP A 230 -0.20 4.67 -5.19
CA TRP A 230 -1.66 4.45 -5.35
C TRP A 230 -2.22 3.54 -4.26
N THR A 231 -1.52 2.44 -3.96
CA THR A 231 -1.93 1.54 -2.86
C THR A 231 -1.88 2.25 -1.50
N THR A 232 -0.92 3.16 -1.29
CA THR A 232 -0.87 4.02 -0.10
C THR A 232 -2.12 4.87 0.02
N TRP A 233 -2.54 5.55 -1.05
CA TRP A 233 -3.79 6.30 -1.10
C TRP A 233 -4.99 5.43 -0.76
N THR A 234 -5.16 4.29 -1.44
CA THR A 234 -6.35 3.43 -1.26
C THR A 234 -6.37 2.76 0.11
N THR A 235 -5.22 2.38 0.68
CA THR A 235 -5.12 1.88 2.06
C THR A 235 -5.56 2.95 3.06
N THR A 236 -5.13 4.21 2.85
CA THR A 236 -5.54 5.35 3.66
C THR A 236 -7.04 5.59 3.61
N ILE A 237 -7.65 5.39 2.46
CA ILE A 237 -9.09 5.58 2.23
C ILE A 237 -9.93 4.56 2.98
N VAL A 238 -9.49 3.30 3.08
CA VAL A 238 -10.32 2.20 3.60
C VAL A 238 -10.07 1.82 5.05
N ASP A 239 -8.93 2.20 5.63
CA ASP A 239 -8.53 1.75 6.97
C ASP A 239 -8.41 2.91 7.97
N SER A 240 -9.17 2.82 9.06
CA SER A 240 -9.22 3.84 10.10
C SER A 240 -7.99 3.88 11.01
N ARG A 241 -7.10 2.89 10.90
CA ARG A 241 -5.80 2.89 11.60
C ARG A 241 -4.81 3.84 10.97
N VAL A 242 -4.99 4.19 9.68
CA VAL A 242 -4.05 5.09 9.00
C VAL A 242 -4.27 6.52 9.46
N ILE A 243 -3.24 7.10 10.08
CA ILE A 243 -3.23 8.46 10.63
C ILE A 243 -2.23 9.37 9.94
N GLY A 244 -1.44 8.85 9.02
CA GLY A 244 -0.51 9.59 8.18
C GLY A 244 -0.29 8.85 6.86
N SER A 245 -0.10 9.58 5.78
CA SER A 245 0.02 9.01 4.45
C SER A 245 1.13 9.70 3.66
N ILE A 246 2.01 8.91 3.05
CA ILE A 246 3.15 9.40 2.24
C ILE A 246 3.10 8.70 0.87
N PRO A 247 2.18 9.07 -0.01
CA PRO A 247 2.21 8.61 -1.38
C PRO A 247 3.34 9.30 -2.14
N MET A 248 4.18 8.53 -2.82
CA MET A 248 5.35 9.03 -3.53
C MET A 248 5.24 8.77 -5.01
N VAL A 249 5.64 9.74 -5.82
CA VAL A 249 5.67 9.68 -7.28
C VAL A 249 4.40 9.02 -7.84
N MET A 250 3.25 9.53 -7.38
CA MET A 250 1.93 9.05 -7.76
C MET A 250 0.92 10.21 -7.75
N ASP A 251 0.99 11.04 -8.75
CA ASP A 251 0.27 12.29 -8.90
C ASP A 251 -0.93 12.19 -9.87
N LEU A 252 -1.29 10.98 -10.30
CA LEU A 252 -2.37 10.74 -11.28
C LEU A 252 -3.77 10.68 -10.63
N LEU A 253 -4.07 11.59 -9.71
CA LEU A 253 -5.42 11.76 -9.17
C LEU A 253 -6.25 12.66 -10.08
N ASN A 254 -7.58 12.57 -9.98
CA ASN A 254 -8.49 13.12 -10.97
C ASN A 254 -8.16 12.56 -12.37
N PHE A 255 -8.11 11.23 -12.39
CA PHE A 255 -7.46 10.35 -13.33
C PHE A 255 -7.65 10.72 -14.80
N VAL A 256 -8.91 10.89 -15.24
CA VAL A 256 -9.22 11.18 -16.65
C VAL A 256 -8.64 12.54 -17.05
N ASN A 257 -8.84 13.57 -16.24
CA ASN A 257 -8.34 14.91 -16.51
C ASN A 257 -6.81 14.99 -16.50
N SER A 258 -6.17 14.37 -15.52
CA SER A 258 -4.70 14.28 -15.43
C SER A 258 -4.11 13.55 -16.63
N THR A 259 -4.71 12.45 -17.07
CA THR A 259 -4.22 11.67 -18.20
C THR A 259 -4.38 12.44 -19.53
N HIS A 260 -5.48 13.15 -19.73
CA HIS A 260 -5.63 14.06 -20.86
C HIS A 260 -4.62 15.21 -20.84
N HIS A 261 -4.33 15.75 -19.64
CA HIS A 261 -3.31 16.79 -19.49
C HIS A 261 -1.93 16.26 -19.90
N HIS A 262 -1.56 15.07 -19.44
CA HIS A 262 -0.29 14.42 -19.80
C HIS A 262 -0.10 14.34 -21.31
N PHE A 263 -1.11 13.84 -22.03
CA PHE A 263 -1.05 13.77 -23.49
C PHE A 263 -0.87 15.15 -24.15
N ARG A 264 -1.61 16.15 -23.69
CA ARG A 264 -1.54 17.52 -24.25
C ARG A 264 -0.21 18.19 -23.98
N ALA A 265 0.32 18.04 -22.76
CA ALA A 265 1.56 18.70 -22.35
C ALA A 265 2.79 18.14 -23.06
N LEU A 266 2.81 16.82 -23.30
CA LEU A 266 3.94 16.14 -23.95
C LEU A 266 3.77 15.97 -25.45
N GLY A 267 2.59 16.30 -26.01
CA GLY A 267 2.28 16.13 -27.43
C GLY A 267 2.13 14.67 -27.84
N GLY A 268 1.90 13.75 -26.90
CA GLY A 268 1.74 12.32 -27.16
C GLY A 268 1.94 11.48 -25.91
N TRP A 269 1.88 10.16 -26.08
CA TRP A 269 2.13 9.21 -25.02
C TRP A 269 3.63 8.90 -24.91
N THR A 270 4.19 8.98 -23.70
CA THR A 270 5.59 8.60 -23.47
C THR A 270 5.72 7.07 -23.38
N PHE A 271 6.96 6.59 -23.35
CA PHE A 271 7.27 5.16 -23.20
C PHE A 271 6.66 4.57 -21.91
N ALA A 272 6.46 5.36 -20.89
CA ALA A 272 5.85 4.98 -19.61
C ALA A 272 4.44 4.43 -19.77
N PHE A 273 3.71 4.85 -20.81
CA PHE A 273 2.36 4.39 -21.12
C PHE A 273 2.31 3.20 -22.09
N SER A 274 3.45 2.57 -22.41
CA SER A 274 3.51 1.50 -23.43
C SER A 274 2.57 0.33 -23.15
N ASP A 275 2.48 -0.14 -21.93
CA ASP A 275 1.58 -1.24 -21.53
C ASP A 275 0.10 -0.88 -21.72
N TYR A 276 -0.25 0.35 -21.40
CA TYR A 276 -1.61 0.89 -21.56
C TYR A 276 -1.96 1.12 -23.02
N TYR A 277 -1.02 1.66 -23.78
CA TYR A 277 -1.18 1.90 -25.21
C TYR A 277 -1.35 0.60 -26.00
N GLN A 278 -0.58 -0.45 -25.69
CA GLN A 278 -0.68 -1.77 -26.34
C GLN A 278 -2.09 -2.39 -26.22
N LEU A 279 -2.84 -2.06 -25.17
CA LEU A 279 -4.19 -2.52 -24.93
C LEU A 279 -5.25 -1.48 -25.34
N ASN A 280 -4.85 -0.46 -26.09
CA ASN A 280 -5.72 0.65 -26.50
C ASN A 280 -6.40 1.41 -25.35
N PHE A 281 -5.93 1.27 -24.11
CA PHE A 281 -6.51 1.99 -22.97
C PHE A 281 -6.45 3.51 -23.18
N THR A 282 -5.39 4.01 -23.78
CA THR A 282 -5.21 5.44 -24.06
C THR A 282 -6.23 6.00 -25.05
N GLY A 283 -6.85 5.15 -25.87
CA GLY A 283 -7.96 5.51 -26.74
C GLY A 283 -9.34 5.47 -26.03
N GLU A 284 -9.40 4.90 -24.83
CA GLU A 284 -10.62 4.66 -24.07
C GLU A 284 -10.80 5.62 -22.88
N LEU A 285 -10.04 6.72 -22.81
CA LEU A 285 -10.10 7.64 -21.66
C LEU A 285 -11.48 8.26 -21.44
N ASP A 286 -12.21 8.54 -22.52
CA ASP A 286 -13.56 9.12 -22.47
C ASP A 286 -14.67 8.04 -22.49
N ASN A 287 -14.30 6.75 -22.42
CA ASN A 287 -15.26 5.66 -22.31
C ASN A 287 -15.97 5.72 -20.95
N PRO A 288 -17.31 5.58 -20.90
CA PRO A 288 -18.02 5.50 -19.62
C PRO A 288 -17.49 4.44 -18.66
N GLY A 289 -16.96 3.31 -19.17
CA GLY A 289 -16.31 2.29 -18.36
C GLY A 289 -15.04 2.79 -17.66
N THR A 290 -14.30 3.70 -18.28
CA THR A 290 -13.13 4.35 -17.67
C THR A 290 -13.54 5.24 -16.49
N GLN A 291 -14.64 5.97 -16.63
CA GLN A 291 -15.17 6.77 -15.52
C GLN A 291 -15.65 5.87 -14.37
N LEU A 292 -16.38 4.78 -14.66
CA LEU A 292 -16.78 3.81 -13.64
C LEU A 292 -15.57 3.18 -12.93
N MET A 293 -14.52 2.90 -13.67
CA MET A 293 -13.25 2.45 -13.08
C MET A 293 -12.66 3.50 -12.15
N ALA A 294 -12.57 4.75 -12.60
CA ALA A 294 -12.08 5.86 -11.79
C ALA A 294 -12.91 6.05 -10.52
N ASP A 295 -14.23 5.91 -10.58
CA ASP A 295 -15.11 5.99 -9.42
C ASP A 295 -14.78 4.95 -8.33
N ILE A 296 -14.16 3.83 -8.73
CA ILE A 296 -13.77 2.76 -7.80
C ILE A 296 -12.32 2.93 -7.30
N ILE A 297 -11.38 3.29 -8.18
CA ILE A 297 -9.95 3.21 -7.84
C ILE A 297 -9.24 4.56 -7.73
N ASP A 298 -9.80 5.66 -8.27
CA ASP A 298 -9.16 6.96 -8.19
C ASP A 298 -9.29 7.56 -6.78
N PRO A 299 -8.18 7.81 -6.07
CA PRO A 299 -8.21 8.42 -4.75
C PRO A 299 -8.92 9.79 -4.70
N TYR A 300 -8.97 10.51 -5.81
CA TYR A 300 -9.68 11.79 -5.91
C TYR A 300 -11.16 11.68 -5.55
N ASN A 301 -11.83 10.58 -5.93
CA ASN A 301 -13.22 10.34 -5.63
C ASN A 301 -13.51 10.04 -4.16
N TYR A 302 -12.44 9.90 -3.36
CA TYR A 302 -12.50 9.63 -1.92
C TYR A 302 -11.88 10.77 -1.09
N LYS A 303 -11.65 11.94 -1.68
CA LYS A 303 -10.97 13.05 -1.02
C LYS A 303 -11.56 13.43 0.35
N ASP A 304 -12.88 13.29 0.52
CA ASP A 304 -13.56 13.56 1.78
C ASP A 304 -13.18 12.58 2.92
N ARG A 305 -12.59 11.44 2.57
CA ARG A 305 -12.07 10.46 3.55
C ARG A 305 -10.61 10.73 3.94
N LEU A 306 -9.90 11.54 3.19
CA LEU A 306 -8.48 11.85 3.37
C LEU A 306 -8.30 13.00 4.36
N THR A 307 -8.70 12.77 5.61
CA THR A 307 -8.72 13.78 6.69
C THR A 307 -7.47 13.81 7.57
N MET A 308 -6.56 12.83 7.38
CA MET A 308 -5.29 12.75 8.10
C MET A 308 -4.21 13.61 7.40
N PRO A 309 -3.12 13.95 8.12
CA PRO A 309 -1.96 14.57 7.50
C PRO A 309 -1.40 13.73 6.34
N MET A 310 -1.10 14.40 5.24
CA MET A 310 -0.52 13.77 4.06
C MET A 310 0.74 14.53 3.61
N MET A 311 1.79 13.79 3.29
CA MET A 311 3.00 14.30 2.66
C MET A 311 3.12 13.66 1.26
N LEU A 312 2.84 14.43 0.23
CA LEU A 312 3.01 13.99 -1.15
C LEU A 312 4.46 14.22 -1.54
N MET A 313 5.10 13.20 -2.11
CA MET A 313 6.45 13.35 -2.66
C MET A 313 6.39 13.11 -4.15
N THR A 314 6.89 14.07 -4.93
CA THR A 314 7.01 13.94 -6.40
C THR A 314 8.41 14.31 -6.84
N SER A 315 8.80 13.98 -8.06
CA SER A 315 10.11 14.30 -8.59
C SER A 315 10.02 15.23 -9.79
N SER A 316 11.03 16.09 -9.97
CA SER A 316 11.01 17.07 -11.05
C SER A 316 11.35 16.50 -12.42
N GLY A 317 11.92 15.30 -12.48
CA GLY A 317 12.29 14.59 -13.69
C GLY A 317 11.50 13.30 -13.89
N ASP A 318 10.31 13.19 -13.27
CA ASP A 318 9.47 12.00 -13.37
C ASP A 318 9.02 11.77 -14.80
N GLU A 319 9.33 10.60 -15.35
CA GLU A 319 8.98 10.20 -16.70
C GLU A 319 7.56 9.63 -16.84
N PHE A 320 6.88 9.36 -15.69
CA PHE A 320 5.49 8.90 -15.64
C PHE A 320 4.52 10.02 -15.27
N PHE A 321 4.87 10.85 -14.27
CA PHE A 321 3.98 11.88 -13.72
C PHE A 321 4.66 13.23 -13.74
N MET A 322 3.98 14.21 -14.32
CA MET A 322 4.55 15.55 -14.45
C MET A 322 4.46 16.32 -13.12
N PRO A 323 5.43 17.20 -12.82
CA PRO A 323 5.41 18.00 -11.59
C PRO A 323 4.17 18.86 -11.40
N ASP A 324 3.46 19.22 -12.48
CA ASP A 324 2.25 20.02 -12.48
C ASP A 324 0.95 19.21 -12.45
N ASP A 325 1.01 17.87 -12.43
CA ASP A 325 -0.18 17.00 -12.29
C ASP A 325 -0.96 17.30 -11.00
N SER A 326 -0.26 17.75 -9.96
CA SER A 326 -0.86 18.19 -8.70
C SER A 326 -1.89 19.32 -8.87
N HIS A 327 -1.83 20.09 -9.96
CA HIS A 327 -2.82 21.12 -10.32
C HIS A 327 -4.25 20.56 -10.36
N TRP A 328 -4.42 19.28 -10.73
CA TRP A 328 -5.71 18.66 -10.94
C TRP A 328 -6.40 18.19 -9.68
N TYR A 329 -5.69 18.11 -8.55
CA TYR A 329 -6.25 17.53 -7.33
C TYR A 329 -5.80 18.16 -6.02
N PHE A 330 -4.54 18.65 -5.94
CA PHE A 330 -3.94 19.03 -4.66
C PHE A 330 -4.75 20.10 -3.91
N LYS A 331 -5.26 21.10 -4.61
CA LYS A 331 -6.06 22.17 -4.02
C LYS A 331 -7.30 21.65 -3.28
N GLU A 332 -7.90 20.57 -3.78
CA GLU A 332 -9.15 20.02 -3.27
C GLU A 332 -8.98 19.02 -2.13
N LEU A 333 -7.76 18.54 -1.89
CA LEU A 333 -7.49 17.71 -0.73
C LEU A 333 -7.68 18.46 0.58
N ILE A 334 -8.15 17.77 1.61
CA ILE A 334 -8.35 18.33 2.95
C ILE A 334 -7.00 18.61 3.62
N GLN A 335 -6.94 19.69 4.41
CA GLN A 335 -5.77 20.01 5.24
C GLN A 335 -5.73 19.13 6.51
N PRO A 336 -4.53 18.77 7.03
CA PRO A 336 -3.21 19.23 6.61
C PRO A 336 -2.63 18.37 5.48
N LYS A 337 -2.13 19.01 4.45
CA LYS A 337 -1.46 18.38 3.32
C LYS A 337 -0.18 19.15 2.97
N PHE A 338 0.85 18.41 2.62
CA PHE A 338 2.17 18.93 2.29
C PHE A 338 2.64 18.30 0.99
N MET A 339 3.47 19.02 0.25
CA MET A 339 4.07 18.50 -0.98
C MET A 339 5.57 18.77 -0.97
N ARG A 340 6.33 17.76 -1.35
CA ARG A 340 7.76 17.82 -1.60
C ARG A 340 8.06 17.46 -3.04
N VAL A 341 8.63 18.41 -3.78
CA VAL A 341 9.20 18.14 -5.12
C VAL A 341 10.69 17.87 -4.94
N VAL A 342 11.13 16.66 -5.31
CA VAL A 342 12.53 16.26 -5.28
C VAL A 342 13.19 16.72 -6.58
N GLY A 343 14.10 17.69 -6.48
CA GLY A 343 14.78 18.26 -7.65
C GLY A 343 15.77 17.29 -8.28
N ASN A 344 15.79 17.20 -9.61
CA ASN A 344 16.69 16.35 -10.41
C ASN A 344 16.58 14.85 -10.10
N ALA A 345 15.48 14.41 -9.51
CA ALA A 345 15.18 13.01 -9.33
C ALA A 345 14.30 12.50 -10.47
N GLU A 346 14.47 11.24 -10.81
CA GLU A 346 13.63 10.47 -11.74
C GLU A 346 12.45 9.83 -10.98
N HIS A 347 11.58 9.11 -11.70
CA HIS A 347 10.45 8.39 -11.11
C HIS A 347 10.86 7.42 -10.00
N SER A 348 12.00 6.78 -10.13
CA SER A 348 12.47 5.80 -9.14
C SER A 348 12.81 6.41 -7.78
N LEU A 349 13.15 7.71 -7.72
CA LEU A 349 13.73 8.38 -6.55
C LEU A 349 15.00 7.70 -6.01
N ALA A 350 15.60 6.75 -6.76
CA ALA A 350 16.56 5.75 -6.26
C ALA A 350 17.75 6.36 -5.49
N GLU A 351 18.29 7.48 -5.93
CA GLU A 351 19.43 8.13 -5.25
C GLU A 351 19.01 9.05 -4.09
N HIS A 352 17.71 9.30 -3.93
CA HIS A 352 17.18 10.36 -3.08
C HIS A 352 16.20 9.86 -2.02
N LEU A 353 15.53 8.71 -2.26
CA LEU A 353 14.41 8.25 -1.45
C LEU A 353 14.74 8.17 0.04
N LEU A 354 15.81 7.47 0.40
CA LEU A 354 16.22 7.31 1.78
C LEU A 354 16.59 8.66 2.42
N GLN A 355 17.34 9.50 1.70
CA GLN A 355 17.75 10.81 2.16
C GLN A 355 16.54 11.74 2.32
N GLU A 356 15.63 11.75 1.37
CA GLU A 356 14.45 12.61 1.37
C GLU A 356 13.40 12.18 2.39
N VAL A 357 13.14 10.88 2.53
CA VAL A 357 12.21 10.38 3.56
C VAL A 357 12.73 10.72 4.95
N VAL A 358 14.02 10.51 5.21
CA VAL A 358 14.65 10.88 6.48
C VAL A 358 14.68 12.41 6.65
N HIS A 359 14.94 13.16 5.58
CA HIS A 359 14.96 14.63 5.62
C HIS A 359 13.55 15.20 5.83
N CYS A 360 12.55 14.73 5.08
CA CYS A 360 11.16 15.14 5.29
C CYS A 360 10.68 14.77 6.70
N ALA A 361 11.09 13.59 7.17
CA ALA A 361 10.84 13.17 8.53
C ALA A 361 11.44 14.13 9.58
N SER A 362 12.57 14.78 9.29
CA SER A 362 13.24 15.71 10.20
C SER A 362 12.90 17.19 9.99
N ALA A 363 12.55 17.59 8.77
CA ALA A 363 12.48 18.99 8.36
C ALA A 363 11.08 19.62 8.42
N SER A 364 10.01 18.82 8.58
CA SER A 364 8.65 19.35 8.68
C SER A 364 8.03 19.08 10.06
N PRO A 365 8.42 19.83 11.11
CA PRO A 365 7.84 19.70 12.45
C PRO A 365 6.32 19.82 12.44
N GLU A 366 5.77 20.60 11.49
CA GLU A 366 4.34 20.83 11.36
C GLU A 366 3.60 19.59 10.84
N TYR A 367 4.07 18.92 9.79
CA TYR A 367 3.50 17.67 9.30
C TYR A 367 3.42 16.66 10.43
N TYR A 368 4.51 16.46 11.13
CA TYR A 368 4.58 15.50 12.22
C TYR A 368 3.77 15.92 13.43
N SER A 369 3.72 17.21 13.77
CA SER A 369 2.87 17.68 14.85
C SER A 369 1.38 17.43 14.55
N HIS A 370 0.98 17.44 13.28
CA HIS A 370 -0.38 17.13 12.86
C HIS A 370 -0.67 15.63 12.90
N VAL A 371 0.24 14.78 12.40
CA VAL A 371 0.14 13.30 12.56
C VAL A 371 0.01 12.96 14.04
N LEU A 372 0.80 13.62 14.89
CA LEU A 372 0.78 13.42 16.33
C LEU A 372 -0.52 13.85 17.00
N ARG A 373 -1.12 14.97 16.57
CA ARG A 373 -2.39 15.46 17.13
C ARG A 373 -3.58 14.61 16.73
N ALA A 374 -3.58 14.08 15.50
CA ALA A 374 -4.63 13.17 15.03
C ALA A 374 -4.68 11.86 15.82
N GLY A 375 -3.56 11.41 16.40
CA GLY A 375 -3.47 10.24 17.27
C GLY A 375 -3.91 10.46 18.74
N GLY A 376 -4.25 11.69 19.15
CA GLY A 376 -4.82 11.98 20.45
C GLY A 376 -3.86 11.93 21.65
N LYS A 377 -2.60 11.57 21.48
CA LYS A 377 -1.52 11.64 22.46
C LYS A 377 -0.23 12.15 21.82
N HIS A 378 0.59 12.85 22.57
CA HIS A 378 1.88 13.36 22.10
C HIS A 378 2.78 12.19 21.66
N CYS A 379 2.79 11.89 20.37
CA CYS A 379 3.79 11.00 19.79
C CYS A 379 5.15 11.71 19.81
N ARG A 380 5.98 11.39 20.79
CA ARG A 380 7.33 11.97 21.00
C ARG A 380 8.35 11.53 19.95
N VAL A 381 7.94 10.66 19.04
CA VAL A 381 8.77 9.96 18.07
C VAL A 381 9.55 10.93 17.19
N LEU A 382 8.92 12.03 16.84
CA LEU A 382 9.44 12.92 15.80
C LEU A 382 10.21 14.13 16.36
N GLN A 383 10.06 14.41 17.66
CA GLN A 383 11.02 15.30 18.35
C GLN A 383 12.43 14.70 18.42
N ALA A 384 12.54 13.36 18.43
CA ALA A 384 13.83 12.68 18.41
C ALA A 384 14.53 12.74 17.05
N LEU A 385 13.79 12.86 15.94
CA LEU A 385 14.34 12.97 14.58
C LEU A 385 15.08 14.30 14.37
N SER A 386 14.57 15.39 14.89
CA SER A 386 15.23 16.71 14.77
C SER A 386 16.60 16.80 15.47
N HIS A 387 16.87 15.92 16.43
CA HIS A 387 18.13 15.92 17.20
C HIS A 387 19.15 14.84 16.76
N ARG A 388 18.86 13.99 15.76
CA ARG A 388 19.72 12.84 15.40
C ARG A 388 20.17 12.79 13.94
N HIS A 389 20.25 13.91 13.26
CA HIS A 389 20.84 14.03 11.92
C HIS A 389 22.23 13.35 11.78
N ALA A 390 22.99 13.29 12.88
CA ALA A 390 24.32 12.69 12.88
C ALA A 390 24.33 11.16 12.74
N ALA A 391 23.30 10.46 13.20
CA ALA A 391 23.31 8.99 13.21
C ALA A 391 22.94 8.37 11.84
N ALA A 392 22.02 8.99 11.11
CA ALA A 392 21.63 8.51 9.77
C ALA A 392 22.75 8.72 8.74
N SER A 393 23.47 9.85 8.83
CA SER A 393 24.63 10.15 7.96
C SER A 393 25.79 9.17 8.15
N VAL A 394 25.97 8.63 9.34
CA VAL A 394 27.00 7.61 9.64
C VAL A 394 26.65 6.25 9.02
N LEU A 395 25.36 5.88 8.99
CA LEU A 395 24.88 4.63 8.39
C LEU A 395 25.04 4.60 6.87
N LEU A 396 24.92 5.76 6.22
CA LEU A 396 24.93 5.87 4.75
C LEU A 396 26.32 6.19 4.16
N GLY A 397 27.35 6.43 4.97
CA GLY A 397 28.68 6.80 4.51
C GLY A 397 28.76 8.10 3.71
N THR A 398 27.71 8.93 3.74
CA THR A 398 27.61 10.16 2.97
C THR A 398 28.01 11.37 3.81
N ARG A 399 28.92 12.20 3.28
CA ARG A 399 29.21 13.52 3.88
C ARG A 399 28.06 14.48 3.55
N PRO A 400 27.60 15.28 4.53
CA PRO A 400 26.59 16.28 4.25
C PRO A 400 27.12 17.33 3.25
N ARG A 401 26.49 17.42 2.09
CA ARG A 401 26.70 18.57 1.20
C ARG A 401 25.91 19.74 1.76
N GLN A 402 26.59 20.85 2.02
CA GLN A 402 25.94 22.15 2.22
C GLN A 402 25.23 22.54 0.92
N GLY A 403 23.91 22.55 0.91
CA GLY A 403 23.14 22.91 -0.27
C GLY A 403 21.69 23.25 0.09
N TYR A 404 21.39 24.51 -0.02
CA TYR A 404 20.13 25.22 -0.28
C TYR A 404 18.82 24.64 0.28
N ASN A 405 18.33 25.27 1.32
CA ASN A 405 16.96 25.15 1.82
C ASN A 405 15.96 25.76 0.83
N TYR A 406 15.19 24.95 0.14
CA TYR A 406 13.94 25.35 -0.49
C TYR A 406 12.83 24.40 -0.03
N CYS A 407 12.27 24.69 1.13
CA CYS A 407 10.93 24.28 1.50
C CYS A 407 10.04 25.50 1.25
N GLN A 408 9.41 25.60 0.09
CA GLN A 408 8.36 26.60 -0.09
C GLN A 408 7.03 26.01 0.40
N LEU A 409 6.55 26.57 1.47
CA LEU A 409 5.18 26.42 1.97
C LEU A 409 4.26 27.23 1.04
N HIS A 410 3.33 26.59 0.39
CA HIS A 410 2.17 27.21 -0.23
C HIS A 410 0.88 26.71 0.39
#